data_e5231188a76e7f4e2656ec131a03fac8
#
_entry.id   e5231188a76e7f4e2656ec131a03fac8
#
_cell.length_a   1.000
_cell.length_b   1.000
_cell.length_c   1.000
_cell.angle_alpha   90.00
_cell.angle_beta   90.00
_cell.angle_gamma   90.00
#
_symmetry.space_group_name_H-M   'P 1'
#
loop_
_entity.id
_entity.type
_entity.pdbx_description
1 polymer ?
#
loop_
_entity_poly.entity_id
_entity_poly.type
_entity_poly.pdbx_seq_one_letter_code
_entity_poly.pdbx_strand_id
1 'polypeptide(L)'
;MFSMQKHSLKKSHLWPRLSLVVLAASVALSSTAASAFDARGGQFLAFTRFSAFEKSAGANRREIVLTSPEIVANIHWQELIASWDADMPGGAYLKVEARACYPDRTTAYYTMGLWSGDPALHPRESLPNQKDADGRVSTDTLILGEACDRLQVRLTLGSDDNRKMKLKFLGLCLTASRETLPILAPNQMAWGRTLSVPERSQMAYPDGNALCSPTTVSMIMTYWSQKLNRPEMDRDVPEVVKAVYDMKWHGAGNWPFNMAYAGSYRGMRAYVTRMSDVSELEDWIANGVPVGLSLCYNKLRGRDAGPSGHLVVCVGFTDEGDVIINDPGTRLNVRKTFPRKNLIAAWAFSQNAAYMIYPEDAPIPKDRFGHWDSWSARQRITFRR
;
A
#
# COMPACT_ATOMS: atom_id res chain seq x y z
N MET A 1 77.29 -70.96 -27.65
CA MET A 1 78.61 -71.09 -27.02
C MET A 1 78.64 -70.03 -25.91
N PHE A 2 78.63 -70.45 -24.64
CA PHE A 2 79.05 -69.79 -23.43
C PHE A 2 78.66 -68.29 -23.18
N SER A 3 78.24 -67.80 -22.04
CA SER A 3 78.35 -68.29 -20.66
C SER A 3 77.46 -67.44 -19.78
N MET A 4 76.89 -68.04 -18.80
CA MET A 4 76.23 -67.42 -17.62
C MET A 4 77.17 -66.47 -16.89
N GLN A 5 76.62 -65.39 -16.32
CA GLN A 5 76.90 -65.09 -14.86
C GLN A 5 75.81 -64.31 -14.21
N LYS A 6 75.37 -64.87 -13.10
CA LYS A 6 74.45 -64.30 -12.09
C LYS A 6 75.17 -63.27 -11.25
N HIS A 7 74.54 -62.20 -10.90
CA HIS A 7 74.67 -61.55 -9.56
C HIS A 7 73.38 -60.80 -9.25
N SER A 8 72.69 -61.30 -8.31
CA SER A 8 72.32 -60.93 -6.95
C SER A 8 71.73 -59.53 -6.79
N LEU A 9 70.45 -59.58 -6.55
CA LEU A 9 69.53 -58.79 -5.74
C LEU A 9 70.09 -57.74 -4.77
N LYS A 10 69.58 -56.51 -4.87
CA LYS A 10 69.15 -55.76 -3.70
C LYS A 10 67.82 -55.03 -4.04
N LYS A 11 66.80 -55.43 -3.36
CA LYS A 11 65.50 -54.77 -3.37
C LYS A 11 65.65 -53.46 -2.56
N SER A 12 65.42 -52.34 -3.15
CA SER A 12 65.11 -51.10 -2.44
C SER A 12 63.68 -50.71 -2.79
N HIS A 13 62.82 -50.84 -1.84
CA HIS A 13 61.45 -50.37 -1.92
C HIS A 13 61.45 -48.83 -1.93
N LEU A 14 61.20 -48.26 -3.10
CA LEU A 14 60.80 -46.85 -3.22
C LEU A 14 59.30 -46.81 -3.41
N TRP A 15 58.61 -46.38 -2.40
CA TRP A 15 57.18 -46.04 -2.49
C TRP A 15 57.06 -44.73 -3.27
N PRO A 16 56.17 -44.64 -4.26
CA PRO A 16 55.88 -43.37 -4.88
C PRO A 16 55.05 -42.54 -3.87
N ARG A 17 55.59 -41.40 -3.49
CA ARG A 17 54.83 -40.40 -2.74
C ARG A 17 53.73 -39.91 -3.70
N LEU A 18 52.48 -40.36 -3.48
CA LEU A 18 51.30 -39.73 -4.04
C LEU A 18 51.18 -38.33 -3.42
N SER A 19 51.58 -37.31 -4.15
CA SER A 19 51.26 -35.96 -3.84
C SER A 19 49.76 -35.78 -4.08
N LEU A 20 48.99 -35.79 -2.96
CA LEU A 20 47.57 -35.44 -2.96
C LEU A 20 47.50 -33.94 -3.27
N VAL A 21 47.31 -33.59 -4.52
CA VAL A 21 46.91 -32.24 -4.91
C VAL A 21 45.46 -32.10 -4.47
N VAL A 22 45.27 -31.54 -3.28
CA VAL A 22 43.93 -31.05 -2.84
C VAL A 22 43.59 -29.90 -3.72
N LEU A 23 42.84 -30.13 -4.79
CA LEU A 23 42.15 -29.10 -5.55
C LEU A 23 41.08 -28.56 -4.60
N ALA A 24 41.40 -27.48 -3.89
CA ALA A 24 40.38 -26.69 -3.22
C ALA A 24 39.51 -26.05 -4.31
N ALA A 25 38.46 -26.77 -4.68
CA ALA A 25 37.37 -26.20 -5.43
C ALA A 25 36.75 -25.13 -4.53
N SER A 26 37.20 -23.90 -4.71
CA SER A 26 36.49 -22.71 -4.22
C SER A 26 35.12 -22.72 -4.91
N VAL A 27 34.15 -23.36 -4.26
CA VAL A 27 32.75 -23.11 -4.57
C VAL A 27 32.56 -21.65 -4.22
N ALA A 28 32.76 -20.78 -5.19
CA ALA A 28 32.21 -19.45 -5.15
C ALA A 28 30.70 -19.68 -5.04
N LEU A 29 30.20 -19.63 -3.80
CA LEU A 29 28.82 -19.33 -3.54
C LEU A 29 28.59 -17.97 -4.18
N SER A 30 28.24 -17.98 -5.47
CA SER A 30 27.52 -16.90 -6.07
C SER A 30 26.28 -16.75 -5.21
N SER A 31 26.36 -15.88 -4.20
CA SER A 31 25.16 -15.26 -3.68
C SER A 31 24.52 -14.63 -4.92
N THR A 32 23.64 -15.36 -5.57
CA THR A 32 22.58 -14.71 -6.33
C THR A 32 21.91 -13.83 -5.30
N ALA A 33 22.37 -12.57 -5.22
CA ALA A 33 21.56 -11.52 -4.65
C ALA A 33 20.21 -11.75 -5.32
N ALA A 34 19.21 -12.16 -4.52
CA ALA A 34 17.84 -12.18 -4.96
C ALA A 34 17.69 -10.84 -5.65
N SER A 35 17.44 -10.85 -6.95
CA SER A 35 17.28 -9.62 -7.73
C SER A 35 16.32 -8.81 -6.91
N ALA A 36 16.78 -7.68 -6.38
CA ALA A 36 15.91 -6.75 -5.70
C ALA A 36 14.78 -6.56 -6.69
N PHE A 37 13.55 -6.98 -6.33
CA PHE A 37 12.40 -6.77 -7.17
C PHE A 37 12.47 -5.30 -7.53
N ASP A 38 12.51 -4.98 -8.80
CA ASP A 38 12.42 -3.60 -9.24
C ASP A 38 11.00 -3.14 -8.89
N ALA A 39 10.84 -2.68 -7.66
CA ALA A 39 9.57 -2.20 -7.12
C ALA A 39 9.09 -0.92 -7.84
N ARG A 40 9.80 -0.52 -8.89
CA ARG A 40 9.47 0.64 -9.72
C ARG A 40 9.18 1.88 -8.88
N GLY A 41 10.02 2.12 -7.86
CA GLY A 41 9.93 3.28 -6.98
C GLY A 41 8.77 3.24 -5.97
N GLY A 42 8.10 2.12 -5.81
CA GLY A 42 7.04 1.94 -4.82
C GLY A 42 7.12 0.58 -4.14
N GLN A 43 6.81 0.52 -2.86
CA GLN A 43 6.66 -0.74 -2.12
C GLN A 43 5.48 -0.65 -1.17
N PHE A 44 4.67 -1.70 -1.13
CA PHE A 44 3.57 -1.84 -0.20
C PHE A 44 3.89 -2.94 0.81
N LEU A 45 3.97 -2.57 2.09
CA LEU A 45 4.18 -3.50 3.19
C LEU A 45 2.88 -3.66 3.96
N ALA A 46 2.47 -4.90 4.22
CA ALA A 46 1.22 -5.15 4.89
C ALA A 46 1.35 -6.16 6.03
N PHE A 47 0.60 -5.89 7.08
CA PHE A 47 0.57 -6.68 8.29
C PHE A 47 -0.88 -7.10 8.58
N THR A 48 -1.11 -8.40 8.62
CA THR A 48 -2.36 -9.01 9.10
C THR A 48 -2.19 -9.70 10.44
N ARG A 49 -0.94 -9.78 10.92
CA ARG A 49 -0.55 -10.37 12.21
C ARG A 49 0.43 -9.45 12.91
N PHE A 50 0.22 -9.22 14.19
CA PHE A 50 1.00 -8.29 15.01
C PHE A 50 1.78 -9.00 16.12
N SER A 51 1.94 -10.33 16.05
CA SER A 51 2.65 -11.11 17.08
C SER A 51 4.15 -10.80 17.19
N ALA A 52 4.75 -10.23 16.12
CA ALA A 52 6.13 -9.78 16.12
C ALA A 52 6.31 -8.35 16.67
N PHE A 53 5.21 -7.65 16.94
CA PHE A 53 5.25 -6.30 17.52
C PHE A 53 5.46 -6.44 19.04
N GLU A 54 6.37 -5.65 19.57
CA GLU A 54 6.55 -5.54 21.01
C GLU A 54 5.31 -4.90 21.62
N LYS A 55 4.83 -5.49 22.71
CA LYS A 55 3.65 -5.00 23.42
C LYS A 55 4.06 -4.35 24.73
N SER A 56 3.66 -3.11 24.95
CA SER A 56 3.85 -2.39 26.20
C SER A 56 2.55 -1.73 26.67
N ALA A 57 2.53 -1.28 27.92
CA ALA A 57 1.45 -0.44 28.44
C ALA A 57 1.54 0.96 27.80
N GLY A 58 0.40 1.59 27.53
CA GLY A 58 0.34 2.97 27.10
C GLY A 58 0.37 3.96 28.27
N ALA A 59 0.16 5.23 27.99
CA ALA A 59 0.11 6.30 28.98
C ALA A 59 -1.11 6.15 29.90
N ASN A 60 -2.21 5.63 29.39
CA ASN A 60 -3.44 5.39 30.15
C ASN A 60 -3.55 3.91 30.51
N ARG A 61 -4.19 3.60 31.64
CA ARG A 61 -4.34 2.22 32.17
C ARG A 61 -4.96 1.23 31.17
N ARG A 62 -5.76 1.70 30.20
CA ARG A 62 -6.44 0.86 29.20
C ARG A 62 -5.83 0.97 27.81
N GLU A 63 -4.65 1.52 27.71
CA GLU A 63 -3.91 1.59 26.46
C GLU A 63 -2.90 0.45 26.35
N ILE A 64 -2.78 -0.02 25.12
CA ILE A 64 -1.76 -0.96 24.69
C ILE A 64 -1.00 -0.31 23.55
N VAL A 65 0.31 -0.33 23.64
CA VAL A 65 1.20 0.13 22.58
C VAL A 65 1.82 -1.09 21.91
N LEU A 66 1.69 -1.16 20.59
CA LEU A 66 2.35 -2.14 19.73
C LEU A 66 3.44 -1.43 18.95
N THR A 67 4.69 -1.80 19.15
CA THR A 67 5.83 -1.26 18.41
C THR A 67 6.39 -2.32 17.48
N SER A 68 6.48 -2.05 16.19
CA SER A 68 7.09 -2.99 15.27
C SER A 68 8.58 -3.16 15.55
N PRO A 69 9.19 -4.30 15.21
CA PRO A 69 10.63 -4.31 15.00
C PRO A 69 10.98 -3.31 13.88
N GLU A 70 12.26 -3.04 13.71
CA GLU A 70 12.73 -2.28 12.56
C GLU A 70 12.38 -3.04 11.27
N ILE A 71 11.68 -2.37 10.37
CA ILE A 71 11.21 -2.91 9.09
C ILE A 71 12.18 -2.43 8.02
N VAL A 72 12.76 -3.37 7.26
CA VAL A 72 13.64 -3.05 6.14
C VAL A 72 12.81 -3.04 4.86
N ALA A 73 12.81 -1.92 4.15
CA ALA A 73 12.22 -1.78 2.83
C ALA A 73 13.21 -2.23 1.74
N ASN A 74 12.68 -2.62 0.58
CA ASN A 74 13.50 -2.96 -0.58
C ASN A 74 13.87 -1.72 -1.43
N ILE A 75 13.38 -0.56 -1.04
CA ILE A 75 13.61 0.73 -1.70
C ILE A 75 14.10 1.77 -0.69
N HIS A 76 14.81 2.78 -1.16
CA HIS A 76 15.07 3.99 -0.38
C HIS A 76 13.86 4.92 -0.54
N TRP A 77 12.97 4.92 0.44
CA TRP A 77 11.72 5.66 0.39
C TRP A 77 11.86 7.07 0.98
N GLN A 78 11.06 7.98 0.47
CA GLN A 78 10.94 9.35 0.99
C GLN A 78 9.52 9.69 1.43
N GLU A 79 8.50 8.97 0.92
CA GLU A 79 7.11 9.19 1.32
C GLU A 79 6.49 7.92 1.86
N LEU A 80 5.66 8.06 2.90
CA LEU A 80 4.90 6.99 3.51
C LEU A 80 3.45 7.42 3.73
N ILE A 81 2.52 6.57 3.28
CA ILE A 81 1.10 6.65 3.63
C ILE A 81 0.75 5.39 4.40
N ALA A 82 0.19 5.55 5.60
CA ALA A 82 -0.28 4.44 6.42
C ALA A 82 -1.80 4.25 6.25
N SER A 83 -2.25 3.01 6.13
CA SER A 83 -3.67 2.64 6.11
C SER A 83 -3.92 1.54 7.13
N TRP A 84 -5.12 1.48 7.69
CA TRP A 84 -5.48 0.48 8.69
C TRP A 84 -6.94 0.05 8.57
N ASP A 85 -7.18 -1.25 8.80
CA ASP A 85 -8.52 -1.81 8.96
C ASP A 85 -8.68 -2.25 10.41
N ALA A 86 -9.69 -1.74 11.09
CA ALA A 86 -9.92 -2.04 12.50
C ALA A 86 -11.41 -2.10 12.82
N ASP A 87 -11.76 -3.05 13.69
CA ASP A 87 -13.07 -3.07 14.34
C ASP A 87 -12.98 -2.22 15.61
N MET A 88 -13.60 -1.04 15.57
CA MET A 88 -13.52 -0.03 16.61
C MET A 88 -14.92 0.22 17.21
N PRO A 89 -15.29 -0.44 18.32
CA PRO A 89 -16.52 -0.10 19.02
C PRO A 89 -16.44 1.33 19.58
N GLY A 90 -17.59 1.96 19.84
CA GLY A 90 -17.60 3.28 20.46
C GLY A 90 -16.75 3.31 21.73
N GLY A 91 -16.04 4.40 21.98
CA GLY A 91 -15.05 4.54 23.07
C GLY A 91 -13.68 3.90 22.77
N ALA A 92 -13.53 3.17 21.67
CA ALA A 92 -12.23 2.69 21.23
C ALA A 92 -11.55 3.67 20.28
N TYR A 93 -10.22 3.77 20.37
CA TYR A 93 -9.40 4.63 19.53
C TYR A 93 -8.05 3.99 19.18
N LEU A 94 -7.50 4.45 18.08
CA LEU A 94 -6.21 4.04 17.54
C LEU A 94 -5.41 5.29 17.16
N LYS A 95 -4.14 5.34 17.59
CA LYS A 95 -3.15 6.26 17.04
C LYS A 95 -2.14 5.47 16.24
N VAL A 96 -1.89 5.89 15.01
CA VAL A 96 -0.89 5.31 14.12
C VAL A 96 0.27 6.27 13.98
N GLU A 97 1.48 5.79 14.27
CA GLU A 97 2.70 6.58 14.21
C GLU A 97 3.78 5.82 13.44
N ALA A 98 4.62 6.56 12.71
CA ALA A 98 5.76 6.00 11.99
C ALA A 98 7.00 6.87 12.17
N ARG A 99 8.18 6.25 12.08
CA ARG A 99 9.47 6.95 12.05
C ARG A 99 10.42 6.30 11.06
N ALA A 100 11.36 7.08 10.54
CA ALA A 100 12.48 6.59 9.77
C ALA A 100 13.62 6.15 10.72
N CYS A 101 14.36 5.10 10.31
CA CYS A 101 15.51 4.57 11.04
C CYS A 101 16.72 4.64 10.11
N TYR A 102 17.59 5.61 10.32
CA TYR A 102 18.86 5.74 9.63
C TYR A 102 19.94 4.92 10.35
N PRO A 103 21.08 4.63 9.74
CA PRO A 103 22.15 3.86 10.38
C PRO A 103 22.70 4.48 11.68
N ASP A 104 22.67 5.79 11.79
CA ASP A 104 23.26 6.59 12.87
C ASP A 104 22.21 7.24 13.79
N ARG A 105 20.94 7.32 13.35
CA ARG A 105 19.88 7.99 14.09
C ARG A 105 18.49 7.46 13.74
N THR A 106 17.52 7.77 14.56
CA THR A 106 16.09 7.64 14.24
C THR A 106 15.41 8.99 14.32
N THR A 107 14.41 9.22 13.46
CA THR A 107 13.60 10.43 13.56
C THR A 107 12.67 10.39 14.79
N ALA A 108 12.03 11.49 15.11
CA ALA A 108 10.84 11.47 15.96
C ALA A 108 9.75 10.59 15.32
N TYR A 109 8.79 10.13 16.13
CA TYR A 109 7.58 9.52 15.61
C TYR A 109 6.64 10.60 15.08
N TYR A 110 6.24 10.45 13.81
CA TYR A 110 5.21 11.26 13.16
C TYR A 110 3.86 10.56 13.29
N THR A 111 2.83 11.27 13.71
CA THR A 111 1.47 10.73 13.81
C THR A 111 0.81 10.75 12.43
N MET A 112 0.47 9.57 11.94
CA MET A 112 -0.19 9.38 10.64
C MET A 112 -1.70 9.55 10.73
N GLY A 113 -2.28 9.43 11.92
CA GLY A 113 -3.69 9.69 12.16
C GLY A 113 -4.15 9.21 13.54
N LEU A 114 -5.21 9.87 14.03
CA LEU A 114 -6.02 9.44 15.16
C LEU A 114 -7.35 8.96 14.61
N TRP A 115 -7.74 7.74 14.96
CA TRP A 115 -8.95 7.09 14.48
C TRP A 115 -9.77 6.54 15.66
N SER A 116 -11.09 6.62 15.58
CA SER A 116 -11.98 6.17 16.65
C SER A 116 -13.23 5.49 16.14
N GLY A 117 -13.86 4.71 17.02
CA GLY A 117 -15.17 4.13 16.78
C GLY A 117 -16.29 5.17 16.82
N ASP A 118 -16.18 6.13 17.75
CA ASP A 118 -17.10 7.24 17.89
C ASP A 118 -16.34 8.57 17.98
N PRO A 119 -16.44 9.44 16.95
CA PRO A 119 -15.74 10.73 16.95
C PRO A 119 -16.26 11.73 17.98
N ALA A 120 -17.40 11.50 18.61
CA ALA A 120 -17.88 12.33 19.71
C ALA A 120 -17.16 12.03 21.04
N LEU A 121 -16.61 10.80 21.18
CA LEU A 121 -15.83 10.40 22.35
C LEU A 121 -14.33 10.61 22.12
N HIS A 122 -13.82 10.21 20.98
CA HIS A 122 -12.44 10.39 20.58
C HIS A 122 -12.39 10.93 19.14
N PRO A 123 -11.74 12.07 18.89
CA PRO A 123 -11.76 12.68 17.57
C PRO A 123 -11.06 11.81 16.52
N ARG A 124 -11.57 11.89 15.28
CA ARG A 124 -10.86 11.43 14.09
C ARG A 124 -10.13 12.62 13.51
N GLU A 125 -8.80 12.61 13.57
CA GLU A 125 -8.04 13.77 13.16
C GLU A 125 -6.63 13.47 12.70
N SER A 126 -6.17 14.21 11.70
CA SER A 126 -4.75 14.36 11.39
C SER A 126 -4.14 15.42 12.31
N LEU A 127 -2.87 15.26 12.70
CA LEU A 127 -2.20 16.27 13.51
C LEU A 127 -1.57 17.33 12.59
N PRO A 128 -1.91 18.61 12.78
CA PRO A 128 -1.30 19.70 12.02
C PRO A 128 0.14 19.98 12.48
N ASN A 129 0.89 20.68 11.65
CA ASN A 129 2.20 21.27 12.00
C ASN A 129 3.28 20.28 12.42
N GLN A 130 3.20 19.02 12.00
CA GLN A 130 4.26 18.06 12.21
C GLN A 130 5.38 18.29 11.18
N LYS A 131 6.40 19.04 11.58
CA LYS A 131 7.58 19.36 10.77
C LYS A 131 8.78 19.57 11.68
N ASP A 132 9.90 18.94 11.34
CA ASP A 132 11.19 19.12 11.97
C ASP A 132 12.33 19.10 10.91
N ALA A 133 13.55 18.86 11.34
CA ALA A 133 14.73 18.81 10.45
C ALA A 133 14.70 17.56 9.54
N ASP A 134 14.08 16.45 9.96
CA ASP A 134 14.10 15.18 9.26
C ASP A 134 12.95 15.06 8.26
N GLY A 135 11.80 15.72 8.51
CA GLY A 135 10.65 15.59 7.62
C GLY A 135 9.42 16.38 8.07
N ARG A 136 8.31 16.07 7.41
CA ARG A 136 7.01 16.64 7.72
C ARG A 136 5.87 15.68 7.38
N VAL A 137 4.73 15.88 8.00
CA VAL A 137 3.46 15.24 7.59
C VAL A 137 2.60 16.27 6.86
N SER A 138 2.19 15.94 5.65
CA SER A 138 1.23 16.72 4.87
C SER A 138 -0.10 15.96 4.87
N THR A 139 -1.00 16.34 5.75
CA THR A 139 -2.29 15.71 6.03
C THR A 139 -2.15 14.23 6.44
N ASP A 140 -1.87 13.35 5.49
CA ASP A 140 -1.84 11.89 5.62
C ASP A 140 -0.56 11.25 5.07
N THR A 141 0.37 12.06 4.60
CA THR A 141 1.62 11.60 3.97
C THR A 141 2.82 12.12 4.77
N LEU A 142 3.62 11.21 5.32
CA LEU A 142 4.95 11.53 5.83
C LEU A 142 5.90 11.71 4.66
N ILE A 143 6.62 12.83 4.66
CA ILE A 143 7.61 13.20 3.63
C ILE A 143 8.92 13.47 4.34
N LEU A 144 9.95 12.67 4.04
CA LEU A 144 11.29 12.79 4.59
C LEU A 144 12.14 13.77 3.77
N GLY A 145 13.05 14.47 4.44
CA GLY A 145 14.08 15.29 3.79
C GLY A 145 15.17 14.44 3.12
N GLU A 146 15.46 13.28 3.67
CA GLU A 146 16.45 12.31 3.19
C GLU A 146 15.80 10.94 3.03
N ALA A 147 16.14 10.22 1.94
CA ALA A 147 15.60 8.88 1.70
C ALA A 147 16.15 7.86 2.72
N CYS A 148 15.32 6.89 3.10
CA CYS A 148 15.65 5.86 4.08
C CYS A 148 15.15 4.50 3.61
N ASP A 149 15.86 3.41 3.97
CA ASP A 149 15.44 2.04 3.67
C ASP A 149 14.80 1.32 4.87
N ARG A 150 14.69 1.98 6.04
CA ARG A 150 14.18 1.39 7.26
C ARG A 150 13.16 2.28 7.94
N LEU A 151 12.21 1.65 8.60
CA LEU A 151 11.18 2.34 9.36
C LEU A 151 10.74 1.53 10.57
N GLN A 152 10.07 2.21 11.48
CA GLN A 152 9.40 1.58 12.61
C GLN A 152 8.02 2.21 12.79
N VAL A 153 7.04 1.38 13.13
CA VAL A 153 5.65 1.80 13.36
C VAL A 153 5.28 1.57 14.81
N ARG A 154 4.52 2.50 15.36
CA ARG A 154 3.95 2.40 16.71
C ARG A 154 2.44 2.62 16.63
N LEU A 155 1.70 1.71 17.24
CA LEU A 155 0.24 1.71 17.26
C LEU A 155 -0.22 1.75 18.71
N THR A 156 -0.91 2.83 19.09
CA THR A 156 -1.53 2.95 20.41
C THR A 156 -3.00 2.64 20.28
N LEU A 157 -3.45 1.58 20.95
CA LEU A 157 -4.85 1.15 20.99
C LEU A 157 -5.39 1.39 22.41
N GLY A 158 -6.47 2.14 22.51
CA GLY A 158 -7.12 2.46 23.77
C GLY A 158 -8.64 2.26 23.71
N SER A 159 -9.28 2.10 24.87
CA SER A 159 -10.74 2.04 24.99
C SER A 159 -11.19 2.58 26.34
N ASP A 160 -12.27 3.34 26.35
CA ASP A 160 -12.89 3.85 27.57
C ASP A 160 -13.60 2.75 28.37
N ASP A 161 -13.96 1.67 27.69
CA ASP A 161 -14.68 0.54 28.25
C ASP A 161 -13.95 -0.80 27.97
N ASN A 162 -14.57 -1.91 28.36
CA ASN A 162 -13.98 -3.23 28.17
C ASN A 162 -14.33 -3.87 26.80
N ARG A 163 -14.93 -3.13 25.86
CA ARG A 163 -15.23 -3.67 24.54
C ARG A 163 -13.95 -3.94 23.79
N LYS A 164 -13.87 -5.11 23.16
CA LYS A 164 -12.69 -5.54 22.43
C LYS A 164 -12.62 -4.85 21.09
N MET A 165 -11.58 -4.07 20.88
CA MET A 165 -11.17 -3.60 19.56
C MET A 165 -10.30 -4.66 18.86
N LYS A 166 -10.29 -4.66 17.53
CA LYS A 166 -9.47 -5.57 16.75
C LYS A 166 -8.83 -4.83 15.59
N LEU A 167 -7.51 -4.70 15.62
CA LEU A 167 -6.74 -4.31 14.46
C LEU A 167 -6.64 -5.51 13.52
N LYS A 168 -7.14 -5.36 12.28
CA LYS A 168 -7.19 -6.42 11.27
C LYS A 168 -6.06 -6.32 10.25
N PHE A 169 -5.65 -5.10 9.96
CA PHE A 169 -4.67 -4.82 8.92
C PHE A 169 -3.95 -3.49 9.17
N LEU A 170 -2.70 -3.45 8.79
CA LEU A 170 -1.89 -2.25 8.64
C LEU A 170 -1.19 -2.33 7.29
N GLY A 171 -1.38 -1.34 6.45
CA GLY A 171 -0.72 -1.17 5.16
C GLY A 171 0.17 0.05 5.15
N LEU A 172 1.38 -0.08 4.65
CA LEU A 172 2.36 1.00 4.53
C LEU A 172 2.74 1.14 3.06
N CYS A 173 2.29 2.19 2.41
CA CYS A 173 2.68 2.54 1.06
C CYS A 173 3.94 3.41 1.13
N LEU A 174 5.06 2.85 0.71
CA LEU A 174 6.35 3.51 0.63
C LEU A 174 6.64 3.95 -0.80
N THR A 175 7.16 5.16 -0.98
CA THR A 175 7.49 5.68 -2.30
C THR A 175 8.87 6.34 -2.28
N ALA A 176 9.71 5.94 -3.23
CA ALA A 176 10.97 6.60 -3.51
C ALA A 176 10.74 7.89 -4.33
N SER A 177 11.73 8.78 -4.36
CA SER A 177 11.74 9.86 -5.35
C SER A 177 11.67 9.23 -6.75
N ARG A 178 10.64 9.61 -7.53
CA ARG A 178 10.39 8.95 -8.81
C ARG A 178 11.34 9.45 -9.89
N GLU A 179 12.11 8.53 -10.43
CA GLU A 179 12.64 8.64 -11.78
C GLU A 179 11.52 8.38 -12.81
N THR A 180 11.67 8.94 -14.01
CA THR A 180 10.73 8.63 -15.11
C THR A 180 10.95 7.18 -15.54
N LEU A 181 10.02 6.32 -15.17
CA LEU A 181 10.09 4.89 -15.52
C LEU A 181 9.42 4.64 -16.87
N PRO A 182 9.93 3.68 -17.66
CA PRO A 182 9.25 3.25 -18.88
C PRO A 182 7.83 2.77 -18.60
N ILE A 183 6.87 3.16 -19.44
CA ILE A 183 5.51 2.65 -19.38
C ILE A 183 5.52 1.19 -19.80
N LEU A 184 4.86 0.34 -19.03
CA LEU A 184 4.75 -1.09 -19.32
C LEU A 184 3.72 -1.37 -20.40
N ALA A 185 3.84 -2.54 -21.02
CA ALA A 185 2.82 -3.03 -21.94
C ALA A 185 1.47 -3.16 -21.23
N PRO A 186 0.37 -2.74 -21.87
CA PRO A 186 -0.95 -2.83 -21.27
C PRO A 186 -1.40 -4.28 -21.04
N ASN A 187 -2.21 -4.50 -20.01
CA ASN A 187 -2.92 -5.76 -19.83
C ASN A 187 -4.28 -5.69 -20.56
N GLN A 188 -4.28 -6.14 -21.82
CA GLN A 188 -5.47 -6.12 -22.65
C GLN A 188 -6.62 -7.01 -22.15
N MET A 189 -6.40 -7.86 -21.13
CA MET A 189 -7.49 -8.61 -20.47
C MET A 189 -8.51 -7.70 -19.78
N ALA A 190 -8.15 -6.45 -19.49
CA ALA A 190 -9.04 -5.43 -18.96
C ALA A 190 -9.85 -4.70 -20.05
N TRP A 191 -9.42 -4.79 -21.32
CA TRP A 191 -10.04 -4.04 -22.42
C TRP A 191 -11.38 -4.64 -22.79
N GLY A 192 -12.31 -3.80 -23.22
CA GLY A 192 -13.69 -4.17 -23.46
C GLY A 192 -14.48 -4.52 -22.18
N ARG A 193 -13.92 -4.28 -20.99
CA ARG A 193 -14.57 -4.55 -19.70
C ARG A 193 -15.07 -3.29 -19.03
N THR A 194 -16.30 -3.35 -18.51
CA THR A 194 -16.88 -2.32 -17.66
C THR A 194 -17.52 -2.98 -16.44
N LEU A 195 -17.07 -2.62 -15.26
CA LEU A 195 -17.64 -3.07 -14.00
C LEU A 195 -18.92 -2.27 -13.71
N SER A 196 -19.98 -2.95 -13.24
CA SER A 196 -21.29 -2.33 -12.95
C SER A 196 -21.26 -1.56 -11.61
N VAL A 197 -20.30 -0.65 -11.45
CA VAL A 197 -20.22 0.23 -10.28
C VAL A 197 -21.34 1.27 -10.37
N PRO A 198 -22.19 1.42 -9.34
CA PRO A 198 -23.24 2.44 -9.34
C PRO A 198 -22.66 3.85 -9.51
N GLU A 199 -23.40 4.69 -10.19
CA GLU A 199 -23.02 6.09 -10.44
C GLU A 199 -23.58 6.98 -9.35
N ARG A 200 -22.72 7.80 -8.71
CA ARG A 200 -23.12 8.82 -7.73
C ARG A 200 -22.43 10.14 -8.04
N SER A 201 -23.19 11.23 -7.93
CA SER A 201 -22.66 12.59 -8.11
C SER A 201 -22.50 13.27 -6.77
N GLN A 202 -21.29 13.75 -6.46
CA GLN A 202 -21.05 14.62 -5.31
C GLN A 202 -21.84 15.94 -5.40
N MET A 203 -22.13 16.37 -6.63
CA MET A 203 -22.85 17.62 -6.91
C MET A 203 -24.36 17.56 -6.61
N ALA A 204 -24.85 16.39 -6.16
CA ALA A 204 -26.21 16.24 -5.68
C ALA A 204 -26.39 16.74 -4.23
N TYR A 205 -25.29 16.99 -3.51
CA TYR A 205 -25.29 17.35 -2.08
C TYR A 205 -24.77 18.77 -1.85
N PRO A 206 -25.16 19.41 -0.72
CA PRO A 206 -24.53 20.64 -0.27
C PRO A 206 -23.01 20.44 -0.13
N ASP A 207 -22.24 21.48 -0.40
CA ASP A 207 -20.75 21.45 -0.37
C ASP A 207 -20.11 20.39 -1.26
N GLY A 208 -20.84 19.98 -2.30
CA GLY A 208 -20.44 18.90 -3.20
C GLY A 208 -19.04 19.04 -3.78
N ASN A 209 -18.51 20.25 -3.95
CA ASN A 209 -17.17 20.48 -4.50
C ASN A 209 -16.02 19.82 -3.72
N ALA A 210 -16.22 19.44 -2.45
CA ALA A 210 -15.22 18.84 -1.56
C ALA A 210 -15.47 17.35 -1.28
N LEU A 211 -16.47 16.72 -1.91
CA LEU A 211 -16.95 15.38 -1.56
C LEU A 211 -16.51 14.26 -2.51
N CYS A 212 -15.50 14.48 -3.37
CA CYS A 212 -15.08 13.49 -4.36
C CYS A 212 -14.58 12.17 -3.69
N SER A 213 -13.80 12.26 -2.61
CA SER A 213 -13.27 11.10 -1.92
C SER A 213 -14.37 10.23 -1.29
N PRO A 214 -15.24 10.72 -0.40
CA PRO A 214 -16.32 9.91 0.17
C PRO A 214 -17.32 9.43 -0.88
N THR A 215 -17.55 10.18 -1.98
CA THR A 215 -18.41 9.73 -3.08
C THR A 215 -17.78 8.54 -3.82
N THR A 216 -16.46 8.58 -4.08
CA THR A 216 -15.70 7.46 -4.65
C THR A 216 -15.82 6.21 -3.77
N VAL A 217 -15.61 6.34 -2.44
CA VAL A 217 -15.77 5.24 -1.50
C VAL A 217 -17.20 4.71 -1.51
N SER A 218 -18.20 5.58 -1.47
CA SER A 218 -19.62 5.21 -1.53
C SER A 218 -19.93 4.36 -2.78
N MET A 219 -19.48 4.77 -3.96
CA MET A 219 -19.68 4.00 -5.20
C MET A 219 -19.04 2.63 -5.16
N ILE A 220 -17.80 2.50 -4.68
CA ILE A 220 -17.09 1.21 -4.59
C ILE A 220 -17.74 0.31 -3.54
N MET A 221 -18.11 0.83 -2.38
CA MET A 221 -18.78 0.08 -1.33
C MET A 221 -20.16 -0.43 -1.78
N THR A 222 -20.93 0.38 -2.51
CA THR A 222 -22.20 -0.05 -3.10
C THR A 222 -22.01 -1.16 -4.14
N TYR A 223 -20.96 -1.09 -4.97
CA TYR A 223 -20.63 -2.20 -5.89
C TYR A 223 -20.43 -3.52 -5.13
N TRP A 224 -19.64 -3.49 -4.06
CA TRP A 224 -19.40 -4.69 -3.25
C TRP A 224 -20.63 -5.11 -2.44
N SER A 225 -21.44 -4.17 -1.96
CA SER A 225 -22.72 -4.44 -1.34
C SER A 225 -23.61 -5.32 -2.24
N GLN A 226 -23.74 -4.93 -3.50
CA GLN A 226 -24.52 -5.68 -4.50
C GLN A 226 -23.89 -7.04 -4.83
N LYS A 227 -22.58 -7.10 -5.01
CA LYS A 227 -21.85 -8.35 -5.32
C LYS A 227 -21.92 -9.39 -4.21
N LEU A 228 -21.91 -8.96 -2.95
CA LEU A 228 -21.86 -9.81 -1.77
C LEU A 228 -23.23 -10.01 -1.11
N ASN A 229 -24.27 -9.35 -1.63
CA ASN A 229 -25.59 -9.27 -1.01
C ASN A 229 -25.53 -8.79 0.46
N ARG A 230 -24.83 -7.66 0.67
CA ARG A 230 -24.58 -7.05 1.99
C ARG A 230 -25.07 -5.61 2.02
N PRO A 231 -26.39 -5.39 2.22
CA PRO A 231 -27.02 -4.06 2.11
C PRO A 231 -26.48 -3.04 3.13
N GLU A 232 -25.90 -3.49 4.25
CA GLU A 232 -25.30 -2.61 5.25
C GLU A 232 -24.06 -1.86 4.72
N MET A 233 -23.48 -2.30 3.59
CA MET A 233 -22.35 -1.62 2.95
C MET A 233 -22.78 -0.56 1.94
N ASP A 234 -24.05 -0.53 1.55
CA ASP A 234 -24.60 0.49 0.67
C ASP A 234 -24.96 1.74 1.49
N ARG A 235 -24.04 2.69 1.53
CA ARG A 235 -24.17 3.93 2.28
C ARG A 235 -24.14 5.13 1.35
N ASP A 236 -25.06 6.04 1.59
CA ASP A 236 -25.11 7.27 0.83
C ASP A 236 -23.96 8.23 1.20
N VAL A 237 -23.66 9.14 0.30
CA VAL A 237 -22.50 10.06 0.41
C VAL A 237 -22.49 10.82 1.74
N PRO A 238 -23.57 11.42 2.24
CA PRO A 238 -23.55 12.11 3.55
C PRO A 238 -23.18 11.22 4.73
N GLU A 239 -23.56 9.94 4.69
CA GLU A 239 -23.20 8.98 5.75
C GLU A 239 -21.69 8.69 5.72
N VAL A 240 -21.12 8.50 4.51
CA VAL A 240 -19.68 8.32 4.35
C VAL A 240 -18.92 9.57 4.76
N VAL A 241 -19.36 10.76 4.34
CA VAL A 241 -18.76 12.05 4.76
C VAL A 241 -18.65 12.13 6.28
N LYS A 242 -19.76 11.91 7.00
CA LYS A 242 -19.78 11.92 8.46
C LYS A 242 -18.81 10.90 9.06
N ALA A 243 -18.68 9.73 8.44
CA ALA A 243 -17.85 8.65 8.95
C ALA A 243 -16.35 8.88 8.74
N VAL A 244 -15.94 9.66 7.73
CA VAL A 244 -14.53 9.87 7.36
C VAL A 244 -14.03 11.29 7.65
N TYR A 245 -14.87 12.15 8.24
CA TYR A 245 -14.54 13.55 8.47
C TYR A 245 -13.33 13.69 9.39
N ASP A 246 -12.34 14.42 8.92
CA ASP A 246 -11.13 14.79 9.66
C ASP A 246 -11.40 16.12 10.38
N MET A 247 -11.44 16.09 11.71
CA MET A 247 -11.86 17.23 12.52
C MET A 247 -10.83 18.35 12.57
N LYS A 248 -9.54 18.05 12.32
CA LYS A 248 -8.48 19.08 12.32
C LYS A 248 -8.21 19.63 10.93
N TRP A 249 -8.30 18.78 9.91
CA TRP A 249 -8.16 19.20 8.53
C TRP A 249 -9.43 19.83 7.96
N HIS A 250 -10.57 19.67 8.66
CA HIS A 250 -11.90 20.19 8.29
C HIS A 250 -12.38 19.68 6.93
N GLY A 251 -12.28 18.37 6.67
CA GLY A 251 -12.70 17.79 5.41
C GLY A 251 -12.84 16.28 5.43
N ALA A 252 -13.44 15.74 4.36
CA ALA A 252 -13.67 14.30 4.19
C ALA A 252 -12.69 13.64 3.20
N GLY A 253 -11.66 14.36 2.77
CA GLY A 253 -10.71 13.90 1.75
C GLY A 253 -9.46 13.22 2.29
N ASN A 254 -9.29 13.04 3.61
CA ASN A 254 -8.18 12.30 4.20
C ASN A 254 -8.19 10.85 3.70
N TRP A 255 -7.13 10.45 3.00
CA TRP A 255 -7.11 9.15 2.30
C TRP A 255 -7.15 7.96 3.26
N PRO A 256 -6.30 7.86 4.29
CA PRO A 256 -6.38 6.79 5.29
C PRO A 256 -7.73 6.69 5.98
N PHE A 257 -8.41 7.81 6.27
CA PHE A 257 -9.70 7.78 6.96
C PHE A 257 -10.81 7.19 6.09
N ASN A 258 -10.77 7.48 4.78
CA ASN A 258 -11.65 6.85 3.80
C ASN A 258 -11.41 5.34 3.75
N MET A 259 -10.15 4.91 3.79
CA MET A 259 -9.81 3.48 3.82
C MET A 259 -10.19 2.84 5.16
N ALA A 260 -9.90 3.48 6.29
CA ALA A 260 -10.26 2.96 7.60
C ALA A 260 -11.78 2.75 7.75
N TYR A 261 -12.59 3.63 7.16
CA TYR A 261 -14.04 3.45 7.09
C TYR A 261 -14.41 2.21 6.26
N ALA A 262 -13.93 2.11 5.02
CA ALA A 262 -14.24 0.95 4.16
C ALA A 262 -13.73 -0.36 4.76
N GLY A 263 -12.52 -0.35 5.34
CA GLY A 263 -11.91 -1.50 6.02
C GLY A 263 -12.54 -1.85 7.37
N SER A 264 -13.38 -0.98 7.95
CA SER A 264 -14.11 -1.32 9.18
C SER A 264 -15.17 -2.39 8.94
N TYR A 265 -15.69 -2.52 7.74
CA TYR A 265 -16.66 -3.57 7.42
C TYR A 265 -16.01 -4.97 7.47
N ARG A 266 -16.73 -5.91 8.04
CA ARG A 266 -16.24 -7.28 8.22
C ARG A 266 -15.90 -7.92 6.87
N GLY A 267 -14.71 -8.50 6.74
CA GLY A 267 -14.25 -9.19 5.54
C GLY A 267 -13.89 -8.26 4.38
N MET A 268 -13.79 -6.96 4.64
CA MET A 268 -13.28 -6.00 3.66
C MET A 268 -11.82 -5.64 3.94
N ARG A 269 -11.09 -5.42 2.87
CA ARG A 269 -9.73 -4.89 2.84
C ARG A 269 -9.75 -3.51 2.20
N ALA A 270 -9.14 -2.52 2.86
CA ALA A 270 -9.05 -1.19 2.30
C ALA A 270 -7.71 -0.51 2.64
N TYR A 271 -7.07 0.07 1.63
CA TYR A 271 -5.79 0.77 1.80
C TYR A 271 -5.51 1.72 0.64
N VAL A 272 -4.61 2.66 0.90
CA VAL A 272 -4.02 3.51 -0.14
C VAL A 272 -2.73 2.86 -0.63
N THR A 273 -2.55 2.81 -1.94
CA THR A 273 -1.29 2.41 -2.55
C THR A 273 -0.93 3.37 -3.69
N ARG A 274 0.29 3.26 -4.21
CA ARG A 274 0.72 3.93 -5.43
C ARG A 274 1.13 2.89 -6.44
N MET A 275 0.46 2.85 -7.58
CA MET A 275 0.75 1.91 -8.65
C MET A 275 1.87 2.41 -9.54
N SER A 276 2.59 1.50 -10.19
CA SER A 276 3.70 1.87 -11.08
C SER A 276 3.19 2.59 -12.32
N ASP A 277 2.15 2.06 -12.95
CA ASP A 277 1.51 2.65 -14.13
C ASP A 277 0.09 2.09 -14.39
N VAL A 278 -0.48 2.44 -15.53
CA VAL A 278 -1.84 2.03 -15.93
C VAL A 278 -1.95 0.51 -16.12
N SER A 279 -0.87 -0.20 -16.43
CA SER A 279 -0.95 -1.65 -16.61
C SER A 279 -1.25 -2.40 -15.31
N GLU A 280 -0.83 -1.88 -14.16
CA GLU A 280 -1.24 -2.41 -12.86
C GLU A 280 -2.71 -2.14 -12.57
N LEU A 281 -3.22 -0.97 -12.94
CA LEU A 281 -4.63 -0.65 -12.83
C LEU A 281 -5.49 -1.61 -13.68
N GLU A 282 -5.02 -1.93 -14.90
CA GLU A 282 -5.65 -2.90 -15.77
C GLU A 282 -5.68 -4.31 -15.15
N ASP A 283 -4.62 -4.70 -14.43
CA ASP A 283 -4.59 -5.99 -13.72
C ASP A 283 -5.74 -6.09 -12.71
N TRP A 284 -6.02 -5.04 -11.95
CA TRP A 284 -7.11 -5.00 -10.98
C TRP A 284 -8.49 -5.00 -11.65
N ILE A 285 -8.68 -4.23 -12.71
CA ILE A 285 -9.93 -4.22 -13.47
C ILE A 285 -10.20 -5.58 -14.11
N ALA A 286 -9.18 -6.25 -14.65
CA ALA A 286 -9.30 -7.61 -15.20
C ALA A 286 -9.74 -8.64 -14.13
N ASN A 287 -9.43 -8.41 -12.87
CA ASN A 287 -9.87 -9.22 -11.73
C ASN A 287 -11.22 -8.78 -11.14
N GLY A 288 -11.89 -7.80 -11.73
CA GLY A 288 -13.22 -7.36 -11.29
C GLY A 288 -13.21 -6.41 -10.08
N VAL A 289 -12.08 -5.79 -9.77
CA VAL A 289 -11.92 -4.86 -8.67
C VAL A 289 -11.90 -3.42 -9.19
N PRO A 290 -12.92 -2.60 -8.88
CA PRO A 290 -12.90 -1.17 -9.22
C PRO A 290 -11.90 -0.45 -8.33
N VAL A 291 -11.23 0.57 -8.87
CA VAL A 291 -10.15 1.28 -8.21
C VAL A 291 -10.44 2.77 -8.12
N GLY A 292 -10.37 3.32 -6.90
CA GLY A 292 -10.42 4.78 -6.74
C GLY A 292 -9.08 5.41 -7.15
N LEU A 293 -9.11 6.49 -7.93
CA LEU A 293 -7.90 7.15 -8.42
C LEU A 293 -7.86 8.60 -7.94
N SER A 294 -6.77 8.98 -7.30
CA SER A 294 -6.46 10.38 -7.02
C SER A 294 -5.70 10.97 -8.21
N LEU A 295 -6.21 12.02 -8.81
CA LEU A 295 -5.64 12.56 -10.05
C LEU A 295 -5.85 14.07 -10.21
N CYS A 296 -5.16 14.67 -11.20
CA CYS A 296 -5.41 16.03 -11.62
C CYS A 296 -6.59 16.10 -12.59
N TYR A 297 -7.71 16.66 -12.14
CA TYR A 297 -8.95 16.71 -12.92
C TYR A 297 -8.82 17.51 -14.22
N ASN A 298 -8.05 18.59 -14.21
CA ASN A 298 -7.82 19.37 -15.43
C ASN A 298 -7.09 18.56 -16.49
N LYS A 299 -6.03 17.84 -16.12
CA LYS A 299 -5.29 16.97 -17.04
C LYS A 299 -6.12 15.80 -17.56
N LEU A 300 -6.99 15.20 -16.73
CA LEU A 300 -7.90 14.14 -17.16
C LEU A 300 -8.82 14.63 -18.29
N ARG A 301 -9.30 15.87 -18.17
CA ARG A 301 -10.14 16.51 -19.19
C ARG A 301 -9.38 17.11 -20.37
N GLY A 302 -8.07 16.88 -20.46
CA GLY A 302 -7.23 17.43 -21.53
C GLY A 302 -7.06 18.95 -21.48
N ARG A 303 -7.20 19.56 -20.29
CA ARG A 303 -7.05 21.00 -20.08
C ARG A 303 -5.67 21.33 -19.57
N ASP A 304 -5.00 22.26 -20.21
CA ASP A 304 -3.76 22.84 -19.72
C ASP A 304 -4.09 23.95 -18.70
N ALA A 305 -4.39 23.54 -17.47
CA ALA A 305 -4.73 24.43 -16.37
C ALA A 305 -4.01 23.91 -15.11
N GLY A 306 -3.92 24.78 -14.11
CA GLY A 306 -3.24 24.48 -12.85
C GLY A 306 -3.75 23.20 -12.14
N PRO A 307 -3.06 22.74 -11.11
CA PRO A 307 -3.41 21.51 -10.38
C PRO A 307 -4.83 21.60 -9.81
N SER A 308 -5.57 20.52 -9.95
CA SER A 308 -6.93 20.37 -9.41
C SER A 308 -7.09 18.91 -8.96
N GLY A 309 -6.85 18.66 -7.69
CA GLY A 309 -6.96 17.31 -7.10
C GLY A 309 -8.41 16.81 -7.18
N HIS A 310 -8.59 15.55 -7.58
CA HIS A 310 -9.90 14.92 -7.68
C HIS A 310 -9.81 13.41 -7.47
N LEU A 311 -10.83 12.81 -6.89
CA LEU A 311 -11.00 11.36 -6.73
C LEU A 311 -12.10 10.89 -7.68
N VAL A 312 -11.82 9.81 -8.41
CA VAL A 312 -12.75 9.17 -9.36
C VAL A 312 -12.67 7.65 -9.21
N VAL A 313 -13.62 6.90 -9.79
CA VAL A 313 -13.54 5.44 -9.83
C VAL A 313 -13.22 4.98 -11.25
N CYS A 314 -12.11 4.28 -11.44
CA CYS A 314 -11.89 3.50 -12.65
C CYS A 314 -12.79 2.27 -12.60
N VAL A 315 -13.64 2.13 -13.62
CA VAL A 315 -14.61 1.03 -13.73
C VAL A 315 -14.35 0.13 -14.94
N GLY A 316 -13.43 0.49 -15.80
CA GLY A 316 -13.16 -0.32 -16.99
C GLY A 316 -12.27 0.36 -18.02
N PHE A 317 -12.15 -0.32 -19.16
CA PHE A 317 -11.44 0.17 -20.36
C PHE A 317 -12.25 -0.19 -21.60
N THR A 318 -12.22 0.68 -22.62
CA THR A 318 -12.79 0.40 -23.95
C THR A 318 -11.97 -0.67 -24.68
N ASP A 319 -12.44 -1.14 -25.81
CA ASP A 319 -11.71 -2.08 -26.68
C ASP A 319 -10.40 -1.49 -27.21
N GLU A 320 -10.28 -0.15 -27.25
CA GLU A 320 -9.08 0.58 -27.65
C GLU A 320 -8.14 0.92 -26.47
N GLY A 321 -8.54 0.57 -25.24
CA GLY A 321 -7.75 0.81 -24.02
C GLY A 321 -7.89 2.20 -23.43
N ASP A 322 -8.88 2.98 -23.85
CA ASP A 322 -9.28 4.22 -23.19
C ASP A 322 -9.99 3.93 -21.87
N VAL A 323 -9.77 4.77 -20.86
CA VAL A 323 -10.28 4.50 -19.51
C VAL A 323 -11.74 4.89 -19.35
N ILE A 324 -12.54 4.02 -18.74
CA ILE A 324 -13.93 4.27 -18.34
C ILE A 324 -13.95 4.61 -16.84
N ILE A 325 -14.45 5.80 -16.52
CA ILE A 325 -14.43 6.38 -15.18
C ILE A 325 -15.84 6.76 -14.74
N ASN A 326 -16.20 6.46 -13.49
CA ASN A 326 -17.28 7.15 -12.81
C ASN A 326 -16.68 8.41 -12.14
N ASP A 327 -17.05 9.57 -12.66
CA ASP A 327 -16.60 10.90 -12.22
C ASP A 327 -17.65 11.56 -11.32
N PRO A 328 -17.43 11.59 -9.99
CA PRO A 328 -18.41 12.19 -9.07
C PRO A 328 -18.58 13.71 -9.23
N GLY A 329 -17.61 14.40 -9.86
CA GLY A 329 -17.61 15.84 -10.05
C GLY A 329 -18.60 16.37 -11.08
N THR A 330 -19.48 15.51 -11.61
CA THR A 330 -20.46 15.88 -12.64
C THR A 330 -21.90 15.57 -12.17
N ARG A 331 -22.85 16.45 -12.53
CA ARG A 331 -24.27 16.26 -12.18
C ARG A 331 -24.94 15.17 -13.03
N LEU A 332 -24.57 15.10 -14.30
CA LEU A 332 -25.11 14.17 -15.30
C LEU A 332 -23.95 13.45 -15.97
N ASN A 333 -24.25 12.26 -16.51
CA ASN A 333 -23.25 11.45 -17.21
C ASN A 333 -22.01 11.23 -16.32
N VAL A 334 -22.21 10.66 -15.13
CA VAL A 334 -21.15 10.36 -14.16
C VAL A 334 -20.13 9.41 -14.79
N ARG A 335 -20.61 8.39 -15.52
CA ARG A 335 -19.74 7.48 -16.28
C ARG A 335 -19.30 8.10 -17.60
N LYS A 336 -17.98 8.16 -17.81
CA LYS A 336 -17.36 8.77 -18.98
C LYS A 336 -16.12 7.98 -19.42
N THR A 337 -15.83 8.09 -20.71
CA THR A 337 -14.58 7.61 -21.28
C THR A 337 -13.60 8.77 -21.44
N PHE A 338 -12.34 8.54 -21.09
CA PHE A 338 -11.26 9.50 -21.29
C PHE A 338 -10.09 8.83 -22.01
N PRO A 339 -9.36 9.56 -22.87
CA PRO A 339 -8.17 9.04 -23.52
C PRO A 339 -7.15 8.51 -22.52
N ARG A 340 -6.59 7.33 -22.79
CA ARG A 340 -5.55 6.71 -21.96
C ARG A 340 -4.41 7.66 -21.63
N LYS A 341 -3.94 8.44 -22.62
CA LYS A 341 -2.88 9.45 -22.43
C LYS A 341 -3.23 10.50 -21.38
N ASN A 342 -4.51 10.89 -21.32
CA ASN A 342 -4.98 11.88 -20.35
C ASN A 342 -4.97 11.28 -18.93
N LEU A 343 -5.38 10.01 -18.78
CA LEU A 343 -5.28 9.30 -17.51
C LEU A 343 -3.82 9.25 -17.01
N ILE A 344 -2.88 8.84 -17.86
CA ILE A 344 -1.45 8.77 -17.50
C ILE A 344 -0.96 10.13 -17.00
N ALA A 345 -1.21 11.21 -17.75
CA ALA A 345 -0.80 12.55 -17.38
C ALA A 345 -1.49 13.07 -16.10
N ALA A 346 -2.77 12.72 -15.92
CA ALA A 346 -3.55 13.15 -14.76
C ALA A 346 -3.15 12.42 -13.49
N TRP A 347 -2.94 11.11 -13.57
CA TRP A 347 -2.69 10.25 -12.42
C TRP A 347 -1.27 10.43 -11.85
N ALA A 348 -0.30 10.77 -12.69
CA ALA A 348 1.05 11.12 -12.27
C ALA A 348 1.09 12.29 -11.25
N PHE A 349 0.05 13.13 -11.18
CA PHE A 349 -0.07 14.23 -10.22
C PHE A 349 0.02 13.76 -8.76
N SER A 350 -0.58 12.62 -8.43
CA SER A 350 -0.56 12.01 -7.10
C SER A 350 0.46 10.87 -6.99
N GLN A 351 1.37 10.74 -7.96
CA GLN A 351 2.27 9.59 -8.09
C GLN A 351 1.47 8.27 -8.19
N ASN A 352 0.40 8.26 -8.99
CA ASN A 352 -0.51 7.13 -9.22
C ASN A 352 -1.16 6.59 -7.94
N ALA A 353 -1.57 7.47 -7.03
CA ALA A 353 -2.26 7.06 -5.82
C ALA A 353 -3.62 6.43 -6.14
N ALA A 354 -3.91 5.33 -5.46
CA ALA A 354 -5.09 4.50 -5.65
C ALA A 354 -5.74 4.12 -4.32
N TYR A 355 -7.06 4.10 -4.30
CA TYR A 355 -7.89 3.51 -3.25
C TYR A 355 -8.20 2.07 -3.63
N MET A 356 -7.74 1.16 -2.82
CA MET A 356 -8.00 -0.27 -2.95
C MET A 356 -9.04 -0.67 -1.91
N ILE A 357 -10.21 -1.09 -2.37
CA ILE A 357 -11.32 -1.54 -1.51
C ILE A 357 -11.91 -2.81 -2.13
N TYR A 358 -11.79 -3.94 -1.45
CA TYR A 358 -12.26 -5.22 -1.96
C TYR A 358 -12.45 -6.24 -0.82
N PRO A 359 -13.26 -7.32 -1.02
CA PRO A 359 -13.36 -8.42 -0.07
C PRO A 359 -12.02 -9.12 0.17
N GLU A 360 -11.71 -9.51 1.40
CA GLU A 360 -10.44 -10.18 1.76
C GLU A 360 -10.18 -11.48 0.98
N ASP A 361 -11.24 -12.12 0.47
CA ASP A 361 -11.21 -13.33 -0.33
C ASP A 361 -11.34 -13.10 -1.84
N ALA A 362 -11.40 -11.84 -2.28
CA ALA A 362 -11.44 -11.52 -3.70
C ALA A 362 -10.14 -11.97 -4.41
N PRO A 363 -10.25 -12.44 -5.66
CA PRO A 363 -9.07 -12.72 -6.47
C PRO A 363 -8.32 -11.40 -6.73
N ILE A 364 -7.09 -11.32 -6.28
CA ILE A 364 -6.20 -10.19 -6.54
C ILE A 364 -5.22 -10.55 -7.66
N PRO A 365 -4.77 -9.58 -8.45
CA PRO A 365 -3.80 -9.82 -9.49
C PRO A 365 -2.48 -10.32 -8.91
N LYS A 366 -1.71 -11.07 -9.72
CA LYS A 366 -0.35 -11.44 -9.37
C LYS A 366 0.51 -10.18 -9.34
N ASP A 367 1.23 -9.99 -8.24
CA ASP A 367 2.20 -8.91 -8.14
C ASP A 367 3.39 -9.16 -9.08
N ARG A 368 3.54 -8.29 -10.08
CA ARG A 368 4.61 -8.38 -11.08
C ARG A 368 5.91 -7.70 -10.64
N PHE A 369 5.84 -6.86 -9.59
CA PHE A 369 6.93 -5.95 -9.20
C PHE A 369 7.30 -6.02 -7.72
N GLY A 370 6.76 -6.98 -6.95
CA GLY A 370 6.96 -7.03 -5.50
C GLY A 370 6.24 -5.91 -4.76
N HIS A 371 5.19 -5.33 -5.37
CA HIS A 371 4.49 -4.16 -4.86
C HIS A 371 3.50 -4.51 -3.74
N TRP A 372 2.80 -5.65 -3.84
CA TRP A 372 1.81 -6.10 -2.84
C TRP A 372 1.86 -7.58 -2.46
N ASP A 373 2.75 -8.39 -3.01
CA ASP A 373 2.89 -9.80 -2.62
C ASP A 373 3.33 -9.99 -1.16
N SER A 374 3.92 -8.95 -0.55
CA SER A 374 4.40 -8.99 0.83
C SER A 374 3.29 -9.20 1.88
N TRP A 375 2.01 -9.15 1.50
CA TRP A 375 0.89 -9.26 2.43
C TRP A 375 -0.09 -10.41 2.13
N SER A 376 0.12 -11.19 1.11
CA SER A 376 -0.74 -12.35 0.87
C SER A 376 -0.75 -13.22 2.14
N ALA A 377 -1.89 -13.78 2.51
CA ALA A 377 -2.03 -14.62 3.71
C ALA A 377 -1.07 -15.81 3.74
N ARG A 378 -0.38 -16.06 2.64
CA ARG A 378 0.61 -17.12 2.44
C ARG A 378 2.05 -16.67 2.70
N GLN A 379 2.34 -15.37 2.78
CA GLN A 379 3.69 -14.88 3.00
C GLN A 379 3.95 -14.66 4.49
N ARG A 380 4.99 -15.33 4.98
CA ARG A 380 5.61 -15.01 6.27
C ARG A 380 6.48 -13.79 6.04
N ILE A 381 6.13 -12.67 6.66
CA ILE A 381 7.04 -11.53 6.73
C ILE A 381 8.23 -11.99 7.55
N THR A 382 9.33 -12.26 6.89
CA THR A 382 10.60 -12.59 7.55
C THR A 382 11.29 -11.28 7.90
N PHE A 383 11.20 -10.88 9.16
CA PHE A 383 12.10 -9.87 9.69
C PHE A 383 13.50 -10.51 9.77
N ARG A 384 14.48 -9.90 9.12
CA ARG A 384 15.88 -10.23 9.43
C ARG A 384 16.18 -9.73 10.84
N ARG A 385 16.58 -10.64 11.69
CA ARG A 385 17.13 -10.34 13.04
C ARG A 385 18.48 -9.67 12.90
#